data_2b98eaabfeccbde6ffd4f1c9cb64e152
#
_entry.id   2b98eaabfeccbde6ffd4f1c9cb64e152
#
_cell.length_a   1.000
_cell.length_b   1.000
_cell.length_c   1.000
_cell.angle_alpha   90.00
_cell.angle_beta   90.00
_cell.angle_gamma   90.00
#
_symmetry.space_group_name_H-M   'P 1'
#
loop_
_entity.id
_entity.type
_entity.pdbx_description
1 polymer ?
#
loop_
_entity_poly.entity_id
_entity_poly.type
_entity_poly.pdbx_seq_one_letter_code
_entity_poly.pdbx_strand_id
1 'polypeptide(L)'
;YLLFLANYGYMEMKSGHGRMSEQYYICDYLISEIEQLLTTGVNTTGALNSLYKKQLQELTDEVERKRVQSSRIARPNQAAFRKKVLAACQRCVITNVTMPEILEAAHIKPFKYKGEDTIANGFAMRTDIHTLFDTGHLRISPEGVVELSQRARMDYGAAIPPRIVIPDFTDREFLRWRWENYNGL
;
A
#
# COMPACT_ATOMS: atom_id res chain seq x y z
N TYR A 1 9.10 14.50 25.25
CA TYR A 1 8.70 14.63 23.84
C TYR A 1 9.63 13.81 22.93
N LEU A 2 10.95 13.91 23.10
CA LEU A 2 11.95 13.06 22.40
C LEU A 2 11.77 11.57 22.72
N LEU A 3 11.46 11.23 23.97
CA LEU A 3 11.10 9.85 24.39
C LEU A 3 9.80 9.35 23.75
N PHE A 4 8.85 10.23 23.49
CA PHE A 4 7.59 9.88 22.81
C PHE A 4 7.83 9.50 21.34
N LEU A 5 8.68 10.26 20.64
CA LEU A 5 9.07 9.98 19.26
C LEU A 5 9.88 8.66 19.13
N ALA A 6 10.73 8.36 20.12
CA ALA A 6 11.49 7.11 20.17
C ALA A 6 10.59 5.87 20.39
N ASN A 7 9.54 5.98 21.22
CA ASN A 7 8.61 4.88 21.50
C ASN A 7 7.67 4.53 20.32
N TYR A 8 7.51 5.42 19.34
CA TYR A 8 6.69 5.17 18.16
C TYR A 8 7.48 4.76 16.91
N GLY A 9 8.77 4.38 17.07
CA GLY A 9 9.59 3.85 15.98
C GLY A 9 10.07 4.89 14.96
N TYR A 10 9.95 6.19 15.27
CA TYR A 10 10.40 7.28 14.40
C TYR A 10 11.87 7.63 14.59
N MET A 11 12.59 6.99 15.50
CA MET A 11 14.01 7.16 15.73
C MET A 11 14.70 5.83 16.03
N GLU A 12 15.06 5.07 15.01
CA GLU A 12 16.20 4.16 15.10
C GLU A 12 17.42 4.84 14.48
N MET A 13 18.28 5.36 15.32
CA MET A 13 19.63 5.75 14.91
C MET A 13 20.48 4.49 14.81
N LYS A 14 20.61 3.92 13.61
CA LYS A 14 21.72 3.03 13.27
C LYS A 14 22.66 3.78 12.35
N SER A 15 23.89 4.01 12.85
CA SER A 15 25.04 4.43 12.06
C SER A 15 25.32 3.36 10.97
N GLY A 16 24.90 3.65 9.75
CA GLY A 16 25.16 2.79 8.60
C GLY A 16 24.75 3.53 7.32
N HIS A 17 25.66 3.61 6.37
CA HIS A 17 25.47 4.24 5.07
C HIS A 17 24.31 3.59 4.30
N GLY A 18 23.10 4.16 4.41
CA GLY A 18 21.91 3.79 3.66
C GLY A 18 21.10 5.04 3.33
N ARG A 19 20.50 5.11 2.13
CA ARG A 19 19.63 6.21 1.72
C ARG A 19 18.55 6.43 2.77
N MET A 20 18.54 7.62 3.40
CA MET A 20 17.46 8.04 4.29
C MET A 20 16.14 8.11 3.50
N SER A 21 15.07 7.57 4.06
CA SER A 21 13.72 7.74 3.49
C SER A 21 13.25 9.20 3.68
N GLU A 22 12.36 9.69 2.82
CA GLU A 22 11.78 11.03 2.93
C GLU A 22 11.20 11.35 4.32
N GLN A 23 10.80 10.35 5.07
CA GLN A 23 10.30 10.48 6.45
C GLN A 23 11.38 10.98 7.44
N TYR A 24 12.65 10.62 7.23
CA TYR A 24 13.74 11.10 8.09
C TYR A 24 14.04 12.59 7.87
N TYR A 25 13.93 13.09 6.64
CA TYR A 25 14.11 14.51 6.34
C TYR A 25 13.07 15.40 7.04
N ILE A 26 11.83 14.94 7.14
CA ILE A 26 10.75 15.66 7.83
C ILE A 26 11.04 15.72 9.33
N CYS A 27 11.60 14.67 9.94
CA CYS A 27 11.96 14.65 11.35
C CYS A 27 13.12 15.59 11.68
N ASP A 28 14.17 15.62 10.86
CA ASP A 28 15.33 16.50 11.09
C ASP A 28 14.97 17.98 10.97
N TYR A 29 14.12 18.33 10.02
CA TYR A 29 13.60 19.70 9.89
C TYR A 29 12.78 20.10 11.11
N LEU A 30 11.91 19.22 11.60
CA LEU A 30 11.09 19.46 12.79
C LEU A 30 11.95 19.64 14.05
N ILE A 31 13.01 18.84 14.21
CA ILE A 31 13.95 18.92 15.33
C ILE A 31 14.66 20.27 15.30
N SER A 32 15.16 20.70 14.14
CA SER A 32 15.83 21.98 13.97
C SER A 32 14.93 23.17 14.33
N GLU A 33 13.66 23.17 13.90
CA GLU A 33 12.71 24.25 14.27
C GLU A 33 12.31 24.23 15.74
N ILE A 34 12.17 23.03 16.34
CA ILE A 34 11.93 22.90 17.79
C ILE A 34 13.09 23.46 18.59
N GLU A 35 14.33 23.16 18.21
CA GLU A 35 15.53 23.71 18.86
C GLU A 35 15.60 25.23 18.73
N GLN A 36 15.24 25.76 17.55
CA GLN A 36 15.19 27.21 17.35
C GLN A 36 14.12 27.89 18.20
N LEU A 37 12.95 27.28 18.36
CA LEU A 37 11.87 27.79 19.22
C LEU A 37 12.21 27.72 20.70
N LEU A 38 12.92 26.70 21.14
CA LEU A 38 13.38 26.55 22.53
C LEU A 38 14.43 27.61 22.90
N THR A 39 15.28 28.00 21.95
CA THR A 39 16.33 29.03 22.17
C THR A 39 15.79 30.47 22.18
N THR A 40 14.63 30.72 21.51
CA THR A 40 14.06 32.09 21.40
C THR A 40 13.12 32.47 22.53
N GLY A 41 12.83 31.59 23.49
CA GLY A 41 12.00 31.88 24.68
C GLY A 41 10.53 32.22 24.37
N VAL A 42 10.07 32.00 23.16
CA VAL A 42 8.67 32.19 22.73
C VAL A 42 7.80 31.09 23.35
N ASN A 43 6.52 31.38 23.60
CA ASN A 43 5.54 30.39 24.07
C ASN A 43 5.49 29.18 23.14
N THR A 44 6.34 28.19 23.43
CA THR A 44 6.67 27.03 22.58
C THR A 44 5.48 26.17 22.29
N THR A 45 4.49 26.07 23.19
CA THR A 45 3.32 25.20 23.01
C THR A 45 2.41 25.68 21.89
N GLY A 46 2.17 26.97 21.78
CA GLY A 46 1.33 27.56 20.72
C GLY A 46 2.00 27.48 19.34
N ALA A 47 3.31 27.80 19.29
CA ALA A 47 4.10 27.74 18.06
C ALA A 47 4.23 26.29 17.53
N LEU A 48 4.53 25.32 18.41
CA LEU A 48 4.60 23.88 18.06
C LEU A 48 3.26 23.35 17.55
N ASN A 49 2.15 23.73 18.18
CA ASN A 49 0.83 23.33 17.71
C ASN A 49 0.47 23.90 16.33
N SER A 50 0.90 25.14 16.04
CA SER A 50 0.67 25.77 14.73
C SER A 50 1.52 25.11 13.64
N LEU A 51 2.79 24.82 13.92
CA LEU A 51 3.69 24.11 13.02
C LEU A 51 3.19 22.68 12.73
N TYR A 52 2.81 21.96 13.77
CA TYR A 52 2.26 20.60 13.62
C TYR A 52 0.98 20.58 12.77
N LYS A 53 0.06 21.53 13.01
CA LYS A 53 -1.16 21.68 12.18
C LYS A 53 -0.83 21.99 10.73
N LYS A 54 0.14 22.90 10.48
CA LYS A 54 0.57 23.26 9.13
C LYS A 54 1.15 22.06 8.39
N GLN A 55 2.05 21.31 9.02
CA GLN A 55 2.65 20.12 8.41
C GLN A 55 1.62 19.01 8.17
N LEU A 56 0.72 18.79 9.11
CA LEU A 56 -0.38 17.82 8.93
C LEU A 56 -1.25 18.21 7.74
N GLN A 57 -1.54 19.50 7.57
CA GLN A 57 -2.30 20.02 6.44
C GLN A 57 -1.54 19.82 5.12
N GLU A 58 -0.25 20.13 5.06
CA GLU A 58 0.59 19.94 3.87
C GLU A 58 0.67 18.47 3.45
N LEU A 59 0.83 17.55 4.42
CA LEU A 59 0.80 16.11 4.17
C LEU A 59 -0.57 15.64 3.66
N THR A 60 -1.66 16.15 4.25
CA THR A 60 -3.01 15.83 3.83
C THR A 60 -3.25 16.32 2.40
N ASP A 61 -2.85 17.55 2.08
CA ASP A 61 -2.96 18.14 0.75
C ASP A 61 -2.11 17.42 -0.29
N GLU A 62 -0.94 16.91 0.10
CA GLU A 62 -0.09 16.11 -0.79
C GLU A 62 -0.70 14.73 -1.08
N VAL A 63 -1.23 14.06 -0.06
CA VAL A 63 -1.96 12.80 -0.22
C VAL A 63 -3.19 12.99 -1.11
N GLU A 64 -3.95 14.06 -0.89
CA GLU A 64 -5.12 14.41 -1.72
C GLU A 64 -4.72 14.71 -3.17
N ARG A 65 -3.64 15.48 -3.39
CA ARG A 65 -3.08 15.73 -4.74
C ARG A 65 -2.65 14.45 -5.43
N LYS A 66 -1.95 13.56 -4.74
CA LYS A 66 -1.53 12.25 -5.28
C LYS A 66 -2.75 11.38 -5.59
N ARG A 67 -3.78 11.40 -4.75
CA ARG A 67 -5.04 10.69 -4.96
C ARG A 67 -5.81 11.24 -6.18
N VAL A 68 -5.92 12.56 -6.30
CA VAL A 68 -6.58 13.24 -7.44
C VAL A 68 -5.79 13.03 -8.73
N GLN A 69 -4.46 13.06 -8.68
CA GLN A 69 -3.61 12.77 -9.85
C GLN A 69 -3.69 11.31 -10.27
N SER A 70 -3.73 10.40 -9.32
CA SER A 70 -3.98 8.96 -9.56
C SER A 70 -5.37 8.70 -10.16
N SER A 71 -6.40 9.43 -9.72
CA SER A 71 -7.75 9.33 -10.28
C SER A 71 -7.91 10.01 -11.64
N ARG A 72 -7.10 11.02 -11.96
CA ARG A 72 -7.11 11.73 -13.27
C ARG A 72 -6.51 10.91 -14.41
N ILE A 73 -5.69 9.90 -14.11
CA ILE A 73 -5.36 8.86 -15.08
C ILE A 73 -6.54 7.86 -15.07
N ALA A 74 -7.74 8.35 -15.31
CA ALA A 74 -8.91 7.50 -15.52
C ALA A 74 -8.66 6.69 -16.80
N ARG A 75 -8.24 5.44 -16.61
CA ARG A 75 -8.04 4.50 -17.71
C ARG A 75 -9.41 4.26 -18.33
N PRO A 76 -9.62 4.56 -19.62
CA PRO A 76 -10.96 4.46 -20.25
C PRO A 76 -11.58 3.05 -20.08
N ASN A 77 -10.75 2.02 -19.87
CA ASN A 77 -11.20 0.63 -19.76
C ASN A 77 -11.30 0.12 -18.31
N GLN A 78 -10.90 0.89 -17.29
CA GLN A 78 -10.88 0.40 -15.91
C GLN A 78 -12.27 -0.02 -15.39
N ALA A 79 -13.31 0.74 -15.72
CA ALA A 79 -14.68 0.38 -15.32
C ALA A 79 -15.15 -0.90 -16.01
N ALA A 80 -14.82 -1.06 -17.30
CA ALA A 80 -15.13 -2.28 -18.06
C ALA A 80 -14.35 -3.48 -17.53
N PHE A 81 -13.06 -3.32 -17.23
CA PHE A 81 -12.23 -4.34 -16.59
C PHE A 81 -12.82 -4.78 -15.25
N ARG A 82 -13.12 -3.81 -14.34
CA ARG A 82 -13.74 -4.10 -13.06
C ARG A 82 -15.03 -4.93 -13.23
N LYS A 83 -15.93 -4.49 -14.11
CA LYS A 83 -17.20 -5.18 -14.36
C LYS A 83 -16.97 -6.62 -14.81
N LYS A 84 -16.06 -6.85 -15.76
CA LYS A 84 -15.74 -8.18 -16.30
C LYS A 84 -15.14 -9.09 -15.23
N VAL A 85 -14.16 -8.62 -14.48
CA VAL A 85 -13.47 -9.40 -13.44
C VAL A 85 -14.42 -9.79 -12.31
N LEU A 86 -15.21 -8.84 -11.79
CA LEU A 86 -16.16 -9.12 -10.71
C LEU A 86 -17.27 -10.07 -11.16
N ALA A 87 -17.73 -9.98 -12.41
CA ALA A 87 -18.71 -10.92 -12.97
C ALA A 87 -18.13 -12.33 -13.11
N ALA A 88 -16.87 -12.48 -13.50
CA ALA A 88 -16.20 -13.77 -13.65
C ALA A 88 -15.84 -14.43 -12.32
N CYS A 89 -15.33 -13.66 -11.35
CA CYS A 89 -14.87 -14.19 -10.06
C CYS A 89 -15.98 -14.35 -9.03
N GLN A 90 -16.94 -13.41 -8.97
CA GLN A 90 -18.07 -13.36 -8.03
C GLN A 90 -17.70 -13.34 -6.53
N ARG A 91 -16.46 -13.60 -6.16
CA ARG A 91 -15.94 -13.65 -4.78
C ARG A 91 -14.46 -13.30 -4.73
N CYS A 92 -13.99 -12.90 -3.58
CA CYS A 92 -12.56 -12.72 -3.33
C CYS A 92 -11.82 -14.04 -3.53
N VAL A 93 -10.79 -14.05 -4.37
CA VAL A 93 -10.00 -15.26 -4.69
C VAL A 93 -9.25 -15.82 -3.47
N ILE A 94 -8.99 -14.99 -2.45
CA ILE A 94 -8.29 -15.38 -1.21
C ILE A 94 -9.27 -15.76 -0.10
N THR A 95 -10.24 -14.88 0.19
CA THR A 95 -11.08 -14.99 1.39
C THR A 95 -12.47 -15.54 1.12
N ASN A 96 -12.83 -15.79 -0.14
CA ASN A 96 -14.15 -16.23 -0.60
C ASN A 96 -15.31 -15.28 -0.24
N VAL A 97 -15.04 -14.06 0.24
CA VAL A 97 -16.06 -13.04 0.50
C VAL A 97 -16.76 -12.66 -0.79
N THR A 98 -18.10 -12.57 -0.75
CA THR A 98 -18.97 -12.30 -1.91
C THR A 98 -19.63 -10.92 -1.89
N MET A 99 -19.39 -10.09 -0.85
CA MET A 99 -19.97 -8.77 -0.68
C MET A 99 -19.41 -7.78 -1.73
N PRO A 100 -20.21 -7.34 -2.74
CA PRO A 100 -19.69 -6.58 -3.89
C PRO A 100 -19.12 -5.21 -3.51
N GLU A 101 -19.61 -4.61 -2.40
CA GLU A 101 -19.22 -3.29 -1.93
C GLU A 101 -17.75 -3.22 -1.50
N ILE A 102 -17.20 -4.35 -1.06
CA ILE A 102 -15.81 -4.44 -0.61
C ILE A 102 -14.92 -5.25 -1.56
N LEU A 103 -15.45 -5.65 -2.73
CA LEU A 103 -14.68 -6.34 -3.76
C LEU A 103 -14.14 -5.35 -4.80
N GLU A 104 -12.89 -5.52 -5.16
CA GLU A 104 -12.19 -4.77 -6.20
C GLU A 104 -11.59 -5.71 -7.23
N ALA A 105 -11.40 -5.18 -8.46
CA ALA A 105 -10.70 -5.90 -9.51
C ALA A 105 -9.20 -5.55 -9.44
N ALA A 106 -8.40 -6.48 -8.99
CA ALA A 106 -6.95 -6.40 -8.90
C ALA A 106 -6.31 -6.90 -10.20
N HIS A 107 -5.39 -6.11 -10.78
CA HIS A 107 -4.55 -6.61 -11.87
C HIS A 107 -3.48 -7.57 -11.33
N ILE A 108 -3.33 -8.73 -11.95
CA ILE A 108 -2.23 -9.65 -11.64
C ILE A 108 -0.91 -9.02 -12.09
N LYS A 109 -0.75 -8.72 -13.36
CA LYS A 109 0.34 -7.91 -13.89
C LYS A 109 -0.13 -6.45 -14.00
N PRO A 110 0.44 -5.50 -13.24
CA PRO A 110 -0.04 -4.12 -13.26
C PRO A 110 0.07 -3.47 -14.64
N PHE A 111 -0.85 -2.58 -14.96
CA PHE A 111 -0.89 -1.85 -16.23
C PHE A 111 0.41 -1.10 -16.54
N LYS A 112 1.05 -0.49 -15.54
CA LYS A 112 2.35 0.18 -15.68
C LYS A 112 3.47 -0.72 -16.22
N TYR A 113 3.31 -2.04 -16.09
CA TYR A 113 4.21 -3.05 -16.64
C TYR A 113 3.61 -3.75 -17.87
N LYS A 114 2.73 -3.07 -18.60
CA LYS A 114 2.02 -3.58 -19.79
C LYS A 114 1.10 -4.77 -19.48
N GLY A 115 0.48 -4.77 -18.30
CA GLY A 115 -0.61 -5.70 -17.99
C GLY A 115 -1.88 -5.31 -18.75
N GLU A 116 -2.59 -6.29 -19.28
CA GLU A 116 -3.80 -6.09 -20.07
C GLU A 116 -5.05 -5.95 -19.19
N ASP A 117 -6.06 -5.20 -19.68
CA ASP A 117 -7.37 -5.06 -19.05
C ASP A 117 -8.30 -6.23 -19.43
N THR A 118 -7.81 -7.48 -19.27
CA THR A 118 -8.53 -8.73 -19.56
C THR A 118 -8.87 -9.48 -18.28
N ILE A 119 -9.90 -10.35 -18.33
CA ILE A 119 -10.25 -11.21 -17.19
C ILE A 119 -9.10 -12.16 -16.82
N ALA A 120 -8.30 -12.57 -17.80
CA ALA A 120 -7.14 -13.43 -17.61
C ALA A 120 -6.04 -12.80 -16.76
N ASN A 121 -6.02 -11.46 -16.70
CA ASN A 121 -5.09 -10.65 -15.89
C ASN A 121 -5.77 -10.04 -14.66
N GLY A 122 -6.87 -10.60 -14.17
CA GLY A 122 -7.66 -10.01 -13.10
C GLY A 122 -8.12 -10.98 -12.03
N PHE A 123 -8.08 -10.53 -10.78
CA PHE A 123 -8.70 -11.19 -9.64
C PHE A 123 -9.71 -10.27 -8.95
N ALA A 124 -10.84 -10.84 -8.50
CA ALA A 124 -11.65 -10.14 -7.51
C ALA A 124 -11.01 -10.33 -6.14
N MET A 125 -10.71 -9.24 -5.47
CA MET A 125 -10.11 -9.23 -4.13
C MET A 125 -10.86 -8.28 -3.21
N ARG A 126 -10.94 -8.63 -1.92
CA ARG A 126 -11.38 -7.70 -0.88
C ARG A 126 -10.37 -6.54 -0.81
N THR A 127 -10.85 -5.32 -0.56
CA THR A 127 -10.06 -4.07 -0.63
C THR A 127 -8.74 -4.13 0.12
N ASP A 128 -8.73 -4.66 1.35
CA ASP A 128 -7.52 -4.82 2.15
C ASP A 128 -6.56 -5.87 1.58
N ILE A 129 -7.09 -6.98 1.06
CA ILE A 129 -6.30 -8.02 0.37
C ILE A 129 -5.70 -7.49 -0.93
N HIS A 130 -6.45 -6.68 -1.68
CA HIS A 130 -5.95 -5.99 -2.87
C HIS A 130 -4.78 -5.07 -2.52
N THR A 131 -4.89 -4.31 -1.43
CA THR A 131 -3.80 -3.47 -0.92
C THR A 131 -2.56 -4.29 -0.59
N LEU A 132 -2.69 -5.40 0.15
CA LEU A 132 -1.57 -6.31 0.45
C LEU A 132 -0.93 -6.88 -0.82
N PHE A 133 -1.75 -7.22 -1.81
CA PHE A 133 -1.29 -7.74 -3.09
C PHE A 133 -0.54 -6.66 -3.88
N ASP A 134 -1.06 -5.43 -3.98
CA ASP A 134 -0.43 -4.34 -4.72
C ASP A 134 0.84 -3.79 -4.06
N THR A 135 0.93 -3.86 -2.74
CA THR A 135 2.12 -3.46 -1.99
C THR A 135 3.17 -4.58 -1.85
N GLY A 136 2.89 -5.78 -2.36
CA GLY A 136 3.79 -6.94 -2.31
C GLY A 136 3.82 -7.66 -0.97
N HIS A 137 2.99 -7.28 0.00
CA HIS A 137 2.84 -7.98 1.26
C HIS A 137 2.12 -9.33 1.13
N LEU A 138 1.44 -9.55 0.02
CA LEU A 138 0.83 -10.81 -0.39
C LEU A 138 1.27 -11.17 -1.80
N ARG A 139 1.74 -12.40 -2.02
CA ARG A 139 2.09 -12.94 -3.32
C ARG A 139 1.34 -14.25 -3.58
N ILE A 140 1.08 -14.52 -4.85
CA ILE A 140 0.40 -15.75 -5.30
C ILE A 140 1.26 -16.36 -6.41
N SER A 141 1.68 -17.62 -6.22
CA SER A 141 2.43 -18.35 -7.26
C SER A 141 1.52 -18.83 -8.38
N PRO A 142 2.06 -19.20 -9.56
CA PRO A 142 1.28 -19.83 -10.63
C PRO A 142 0.54 -21.12 -10.19
N GLU A 143 1.03 -21.81 -9.15
CA GLU A 143 0.43 -23.03 -8.59
C GLU A 143 -0.57 -22.73 -7.46
N GLY A 144 -0.83 -21.44 -7.16
CA GLY A 144 -1.78 -21.01 -6.15
C GLY A 144 -1.23 -21.00 -4.72
N VAL A 145 0.09 -21.10 -4.51
CA VAL A 145 0.69 -20.90 -3.19
C VAL A 145 0.60 -19.42 -2.83
N VAL A 146 0.15 -19.12 -1.60
CA VAL A 146 0.03 -17.76 -1.09
C VAL A 146 1.13 -17.51 -0.07
N GLU A 147 1.93 -16.48 -0.30
CA GLU A 147 2.95 -16.02 0.63
C GLU A 147 2.60 -14.65 1.19
N LEU A 148 2.87 -14.48 2.48
CA LEU A 148 2.74 -13.22 3.20
C LEU A 148 4.09 -12.76 3.69
N SER A 149 4.34 -11.45 3.63
CA SER A 149 5.45 -10.84 4.36
C SER A 149 5.34 -11.12 5.85
N GLN A 150 6.45 -11.03 6.58
CA GLN A 150 6.46 -11.23 8.02
C GLN A 150 5.44 -10.31 8.73
N ARG A 151 5.38 -9.04 8.33
CA ARG A 151 4.43 -8.07 8.86
C ARG A 151 2.97 -8.45 8.59
N ALA A 152 2.63 -8.78 7.34
CA ALA A 152 1.27 -9.17 6.98
C ALA A 152 0.85 -10.49 7.64
N ARG A 153 1.79 -11.38 7.90
CA ARG A 153 1.54 -12.66 8.57
C ARG A 153 1.08 -12.48 10.02
N MET A 154 1.58 -11.46 10.71
CA MET A 154 1.16 -11.16 12.09
C MET A 154 -0.34 -10.82 12.16
N ASP A 155 -0.84 -10.03 11.21
CA ASP A 155 -2.23 -9.54 11.24
C ASP A 155 -3.19 -10.43 10.45
N TYR A 156 -2.72 -11.07 9.38
CA TYR A 156 -3.55 -11.78 8.40
C TYR A 156 -3.28 -13.28 8.33
N GLY A 157 -2.22 -13.79 8.97
CA GLY A 157 -1.78 -15.17 8.81
C GLY A 157 -2.82 -16.24 9.15
N ALA A 158 -3.71 -15.96 10.11
CA ALA A 158 -4.80 -16.86 10.49
C ALA A 158 -6.00 -16.80 9.51
N ALA A 159 -6.15 -15.68 8.77
CA ALA A 159 -7.31 -15.44 7.90
C ALA A 159 -7.04 -15.74 6.43
N ILE A 160 -5.76 -15.84 6.03
CA ILE A 160 -5.36 -16.07 4.64
C ILE A 160 -4.86 -17.52 4.50
N PRO A 161 -5.47 -18.32 3.61
CA PRO A 161 -5.05 -19.70 3.41
C PRO A 161 -3.67 -19.74 2.72
N PRO A 162 -2.83 -20.76 3.02
CA PRO A 162 -1.51 -20.90 2.40
C PRO A 162 -1.57 -21.28 0.91
N ARG A 163 -2.74 -21.66 0.43
CA ARG A 163 -2.99 -22.05 -0.96
C ARG A 163 -4.41 -21.72 -1.38
N ILE A 164 -4.57 -21.31 -2.64
CA ILE A 164 -5.87 -21.06 -3.29
C ILE A 164 -5.99 -21.86 -4.58
N VAL A 165 -7.22 -22.01 -5.04
CA VAL A 165 -7.50 -22.48 -6.39
C VAL A 165 -7.45 -21.30 -7.35
N ILE A 166 -6.57 -21.35 -8.33
CA ILE A 166 -6.50 -20.33 -9.38
C ILE A 166 -7.68 -20.54 -10.33
N PRO A 167 -8.48 -19.48 -10.63
CA PRO A 167 -9.56 -19.58 -11.61
C PRO A 167 -9.05 -20.02 -12.99
N ASP A 168 -9.80 -20.87 -13.67
CA ASP A 168 -9.39 -21.48 -14.95
C ASP A 168 -9.16 -20.46 -16.09
N PHE A 169 -9.82 -19.30 -16.02
CA PHE A 169 -9.64 -18.22 -16.99
C PHE A 169 -8.35 -17.41 -16.76
N THR A 170 -7.62 -17.63 -15.66
CA THR A 170 -6.41 -16.87 -15.32
C THR A 170 -5.24 -17.33 -16.19
N ASP A 171 -4.57 -16.37 -16.84
CA ASP A 171 -3.29 -16.64 -17.48
C ASP A 171 -2.18 -16.72 -16.43
N ARG A 172 -1.61 -17.91 -16.26
CA ARG A 172 -0.56 -18.17 -15.26
C ARG A 172 0.76 -17.46 -15.56
N GLU A 173 0.96 -16.97 -16.79
CA GLU A 173 2.12 -16.16 -17.14
C GLU A 173 2.10 -14.81 -16.44
N PHE A 174 0.94 -14.20 -16.22
CA PHE A 174 0.82 -12.98 -15.42
C PHE A 174 1.19 -13.24 -13.95
N LEU A 175 0.79 -14.38 -13.38
CA LEU A 175 1.19 -14.78 -12.03
C LEU A 175 2.68 -15.04 -11.93
N ARG A 176 3.26 -15.74 -12.92
CA ARG A 176 4.72 -16.00 -12.99
C ARG A 176 5.49 -14.69 -13.04
N TRP A 177 5.07 -13.80 -13.95
CA TRP A 177 5.69 -12.47 -14.04
C TRP A 177 5.64 -11.71 -12.70
N ARG A 178 4.48 -11.69 -12.04
CA ARG A 178 4.33 -11.00 -10.74
C ARG A 178 5.18 -11.66 -9.66
N TRP A 179 5.20 -12.97 -9.60
CA TRP A 179 6.00 -13.73 -8.64
C TRP A 179 7.49 -13.41 -8.74
N GLU A 180 8.02 -13.28 -9.96
CA GLU A 180 9.43 -13.02 -10.23
C GLU A 180 9.82 -11.54 -10.05
N ASN A 181 8.91 -10.61 -10.35
CA ASN A 181 9.22 -9.19 -10.48
C ASN A 181 8.65 -8.30 -9.37
N TYR A 182 7.77 -8.83 -8.53
CA TYR A 182 7.07 -8.02 -7.53
C TYR A 182 7.43 -8.48 -6.12
N ASN A 183 8.65 -8.15 -5.70
CA ASN A 183 9.13 -8.38 -4.34
C ASN A 183 8.95 -7.10 -3.54
N GLY A 184 7.78 -6.91 -2.95
CA GLY A 184 7.50 -5.81 -2.01
C GLY A 184 7.97 -6.13 -0.58
N LEU A 185 8.93 -7.02 -0.44
CA LEU A 185 9.49 -7.49 0.83
C LEU A 185 10.87 -6.89 1.06
#